data_829eabd7ccb8b7a63b2a886ffa3b5f6f
#
_entry.id   829eabd7ccb8b7a63b2a886ffa3b5f6f
#
_cell.length_a   1.000
_cell.length_b   1.000
_cell.length_c   1.000
_cell.angle_alpha   90.00
_cell.angle_beta   90.00
_cell.angle_gamma   90.00
#
_symmetry.space_group_name_H-M   'P 1'
#
loop_
_entity.id
_entity.type
_entity.pdbx_description
1 polymer ?
#
loop_
_entity_poly.entity_id
_entity_poly.type
_entity_poly.pdbx_seq_one_letter_code
_entity_poly.pdbx_strand_id
1 'polypeptide(L)'
;MKKPLVYAVLLAFSLIACKKETTPDTANGDTTSVTKPNDKEAVADSAFDINKIPVSDKDLGTFPYLAPPEKYLYNYNKDINPKNIKNADTEYFAVNGQLIAQEGKSYKINIDKPGSEETKFSSDEVLKHYKDVIAALGGVQVNDTDIAQAEYDRIGKKVLIDKGYGYTLDPNLLDRIKTFIIRTKDKTVWVQLCLLDEESGRITVLEQPAK
;
A
#
# COMPACT_ATOMS: atom_id res chain seq x y z
N MET A 1 -11.51 44.34 35.71
CA MET A 1 -10.28 45.19 35.84
C MET A 1 -9.13 44.31 36.28
N LYS A 2 -8.14 44.05 35.40
CA LYS A 2 -6.70 43.84 35.67
C LYS A 2 -6.01 43.58 34.35
N LYS A 3 -4.91 44.28 34.12
CA LYS A 3 -4.22 44.62 32.88
C LYS A 3 -3.29 43.50 32.38
N PRO A 4 -2.91 43.55 31.09
CA PRO A 4 -1.96 42.58 30.49
C PRO A 4 -0.51 42.95 30.80
N LEU A 5 0.36 41.95 30.88
CA LEU A 5 1.80 42.11 30.97
C LEU A 5 2.42 41.70 29.62
N VAL A 6 2.98 42.66 28.94
CA VAL A 6 3.74 42.50 27.71
C VAL A 6 5.20 42.24 28.07
N TYR A 7 5.76 41.12 27.60
CA TYR A 7 7.21 40.89 27.61
C TYR A 7 7.74 40.92 26.15
N ALA A 8 8.44 41.98 25.81
CA ALA A 8 9.28 42.08 24.63
C ALA A 8 10.63 41.44 24.94
N VAL A 9 11.07 40.47 24.16
CA VAL A 9 12.44 39.96 24.18
C VAL A 9 13.06 40.25 22.83
N LEU A 10 14.03 41.18 22.85
CA LEU A 10 14.97 41.47 21.77
C LEU A 10 15.99 40.33 21.69
N LEU A 11 16.21 39.80 20.52
CA LEU A 11 17.35 38.90 20.25
C LEU A 11 18.17 39.45 19.08
N ALA A 12 19.44 39.68 19.40
CA ALA A 12 20.45 40.30 18.56
C ALA A 12 20.96 39.30 17.48
N PHE A 13 21.18 39.86 16.30
CA PHE A 13 21.85 39.22 15.17
C PHE A 13 23.37 39.16 15.43
N SER A 14 23.95 37.98 15.20
CA SER A 14 25.39 37.80 15.07
C SER A 14 25.70 37.25 13.68
N LEU A 15 26.19 38.09 12.79
CA LEU A 15 26.79 37.75 11.51
C LEU A 15 28.23 37.31 11.76
N ILE A 16 28.59 36.11 11.35
CA ILE A 16 29.97 35.67 11.23
C ILE A 16 30.25 35.43 9.75
N ALA A 17 31.00 36.32 9.17
CA ALA A 17 31.60 36.20 7.85
C ALA A 17 32.93 35.44 7.99
N CYS A 18 33.13 34.38 7.24
CA CYS A 18 34.45 33.76 7.05
C CYS A 18 34.92 33.95 5.61
N LYS A 19 36.10 34.48 5.56
CA LYS A 19 36.92 34.98 4.47
C LYS A 19 37.61 33.80 3.73
N LYS A 20 37.67 33.94 2.43
CA LYS A 20 38.36 33.05 1.49
C LYS A 20 39.83 33.47 1.43
N GLU A 21 40.77 32.51 1.55
CA GLU A 21 42.15 32.70 1.13
C GLU A 21 42.62 31.54 0.24
N THR A 22 43.31 31.90 -0.82
CA THR A 22 43.83 31.09 -1.93
C THR A 22 45.33 30.82 -1.77
N THR A 23 45.72 29.55 -1.94
CA THR A 23 46.93 28.93 -2.60
C THR A 23 48.35 29.46 -2.26
N PRO A 24 49.46 28.71 -2.59
CA PRO A 24 49.60 27.44 -3.32
C PRO A 24 50.70 26.45 -2.85
N ASP A 25 50.65 25.26 -3.44
CA ASP A 25 51.75 24.31 -3.84
C ASP A 25 52.72 23.65 -2.82
N THR A 26 52.84 22.36 -2.83
CA THR A 26 53.85 21.48 -3.40
C THR A 26 53.78 20.04 -2.89
N ALA A 27 53.57 19.16 -3.86
CA ALA A 27 54.05 17.77 -4.11
C ALA A 27 54.32 16.75 -2.97
N ASN A 28 53.86 15.58 -3.32
CA ASN A 28 54.35 14.21 -3.14
C ASN A 28 53.88 13.37 -1.94
N GLY A 29 53.25 12.29 -2.33
CA GLY A 29 53.49 10.99 -1.71
C GLY A 29 52.27 10.23 -1.25
N ASP A 30 51.95 9.33 -2.14
CA ASP A 30 51.49 7.96 -1.83
C ASP A 30 49.99 7.70 -1.59
N THR A 31 49.58 6.86 -2.44
CA THR A 31 48.29 6.29 -2.76
C THR A 31 47.80 5.36 -1.67
N THR A 32 46.63 5.64 -1.14
CA THR A 32 45.73 4.55 -0.77
C THR A 32 44.30 5.03 -1.01
N SER A 33 43.79 4.76 -2.20
CA SER A 33 42.40 4.94 -2.56
C SER A 33 41.57 3.92 -1.80
N VAL A 34 40.91 4.36 -0.72
CA VAL A 34 39.78 3.63 -0.15
C VAL A 34 38.59 3.90 -1.04
N THR A 35 38.36 3.02 -1.99
CA THR A 35 37.15 2.96 -2.77
C THR A 35 35.99 2.64 -1.82
N LYS A 36 35.16 3.61 -1.56
CA LYS A 36 33.82 3.34 -1.02
C LYS A 36 33.07 2.49 -2.03
N PRO A 37 32.50 1.35 -1.64
CA PRO A 37 31.51 0.68 -2.47
C PRO A 37 30.26 1.57 -2.52
N ASN A 38 30.05 2.20 -3.65
CA ASN A 38 28.78 2.85 -3.95
C ASN A 38 27.98 1.87 -4.81
N ASP A 39 27.68 0.70 -4.24
CA ASP A 39 26.74 -0.24 -4.83
C ASP A 39 25.33 0.08 -4.37
N LYS A 40 24.78 1.15 -4.90
CA LYS A 40 23.36 1.15 -5.25
C LYS A 40 23.28 0.35 -6.56
N GLU A 41 23.22 -0.95 -6.46
CA GLU A 41 22.57 -1.74 -7.49
C GLU A 41 21.18 -1.18 -7.67
N ALA A 42 20.99 -0.46 -8.77
CA ALA A 42 19.69 -0.21 -9.30
C ALA A 42 19.11 -1.59 -9.61
N VAL A 43 18.24 -2.10 -8.75
CA VAL A 43 17.40 -3.24 -9.05
C VAL A 43 16.69 -2.88 -10.35
N ALA A 44 17.08 -3.53 -11.42
CA ALA A 44 16.47 -3.35 -12.73
C ALA A 44 14.96 -3.58 -12.53
N ASP A 45 14.21 -2.54 -12.78
CA ASP A 45 12.75 -2.48 -12.72
C ASP A 45 12.22 -3.48 -13.77
N SER A 46 12.04 -4.74 -13.38
CA SER A 46 11.32 -5.69 -14.21
C SER A 46 9.85 -5.29 -14.11
N ALA A 47 9.40 -4.48 -15.05
CA ALA A 47 8.02 -4.07 -15.15
C ALA A 47 7.10 -5.28 -14.95
N PHE A 48 6.12 -5.15 -14.06
CA PHE A 48 5.14 -6.21 -13.79
C PHE A 48 4.43 -6.61 -15.09
N ASP A 49 4.52 -7.88 -15.43
CA ASP A 49 3.86 -8.44 -16.61
C ASP A 49 2.68 -9.33 -16.19
N ILE A 50 1.48 -8.81 -16.39
CA ILE A 50 0.21 -9.51 -16.09
C ILE A 50 0.08 -10.84 -16.87
N ASN A 51 0.77 -10.99 -18.02
CA ASN A 51 0.70 -12.21 -18.82
C ASN A 51 1.43 -13.39 -18.18
N LYS A 52 2.27 -13.15 -17.19
CA LYS A 52 2.89 -14.19 -16.38
C LYS A 52 1.94 -14.79 -15.33
N ILE A 53 0.80 -14.15 -15.07
CA ILE A 53 -0.22 -14.67 -14.17
C ILE A 53 -1.00 -15.79 -14.88
N PRO A 54 -1.12 -16.99 -14.28
CA PRO A 54 -1.89 -18.09 -14.85
C PRO A 54 -3.34 -17.70 -15.13
N VAL A 55 -3.89 -18.19 -16.23
CA VAL A 55 -5.31 -17.99 -16.57
C VAL A 55 -6.11 -19.11 -15.93
N SER A 56 -7.02 -18.75 -15.02
CA SER A 56 -7.94 -19.67 -14.37
C SER A 56 -9.15 -19.97 -15.28
N ASP A 57 -9.62 -21.22 -15.22
CA ASP A 57 -10.88 -21.67 -15.83
C ASP A 57 -12.04 -21.72 -14.83
N LYS A 58 -11.83 -21.27 -13.61
CA LYS A 58 -12.82 -21.32 -12.53
C LYS A 58 -13.90 -20.26 -12.72
N ASP A 59 -15.14 -20.64 -12.41
CA ASP A 59 -16.22 -19.67 -12.24
C ASP A 59 -16.00 -18.88 -10.96
N LEU A 60 -15.89 -17.56 -11.08
CA LEU A 60 -15.69 -16.68 -9.92
C LEU A 60 -17.02 -16.36 -9.21
N GLY A 61 -18.18 -16.62 -9.83
CA GLY A 61 -19.47 -16.25 -9.31
C GLY A 61 -19.79 -14.75 -9.50
N THR A 62 -20.42 -14.15 -8.51
CA THR A 62 -20.91 -12.76 -8.55
C THR A 62 -19.93 -11.81 -7.88
N PHE A 63 -19.63 -10.66 -8.53
CA PHE A 63 -18.80 -9.60 -7.97
C PHE A 63 -19.34 -9.13 -6.60
N PRO A 64 -18.50 -8.95 -5.58
CA PRO A 64 -17.03 -8.93 -5.59
C PRO A 64 -16.33 -10.28 -5.38
N TYR A 65 -16.98 -11.39 -5.62
CA TYR A 65 -16.46 -12.78 -5.63
C TYR A 65 -16.04 -13.36 -4.28
N LEU A 66 -15.67 -12.52 -3.32
CA LEU A 66 -15.09 -12.91 -2.06
C LEU A 66 -16.03 -12.56 -0.92
N ALA A 67 -16.26 -13.51 -0.04
CA ALA A 67 -17.00 -13.31 1.21
C ALA A 67 -16.01 -13.16 2.37
N PRO A 68 -16.41 -12.52 3.49
CA PRO A 68 -15.58 -12.51 4.69
C PRO A 68 -15.46 -13.93 5.26
N PRO A 69 -14.40 -14.22 6.05
CA PRO A 69 -14.28 -15.49 6.75
C PRO A 69 -15.47 -15.73 7.68
N GLU A 70 -15.71 -16.99 8.05
CA GLU A 70 -16.69 -17.32 9.10
C GLU A 70 -16.38 -16.53 10.37
N LYS A 71 -17.40 -15.97 11.03
CA LYS A 71 -17.31 -15.07 12.20
C LYS A 71 -16.80 -13.67 11.92
N TYR A 72 -16.52 -13.31 10.67
CA TYR A 72 -16.18 -11.94 10.25
C TYR A 72 -17.31 -11.37 9.41
N LEU A 73 -17.39 -10.06 9.34
CA LEU A 73 -18.42 -9.33 8.60
C LEU A 73 -17.80 -8.21 7.78
N TYR A 74 -18.49 -7.79 6.73
CA TYR A 74 -18.17 -6.58 5.99
C TYR A 74 -18.94 -5.38 6.59
N ASN A 75 -18.23 -4.44 7.23
CA ASN A 75 -18.85 -3.31 7.97
C ASN A 75 -19.94 -3.79 8.93
N TYR A 76 -19.68 -4.82 9.72
CA TYR A 76 -20.65 -5.44 10.64
C TYR A 76 -21.92 -5.98 9.96
N ASN A 77 -21.92 -6.18 8.63
CA ASN A 77 -23.03 -6.75 7.86
C ASN A 77 -22.61 -8.07 7.21
N LYS A 78 -23.60 -8.98 7.08
CA LYS A 78 -23.38 -10.25 6.36
C LYS A 78 -23.42 -10.08 4.84
N ASP A 79 -24.23 -9.14 4.37
CA ASP A 79 -24.49 -8.95 2.95
C ASP A 79 -23.58 -7.88 2.35
N ILE A 80 -23.23 -8.08 1.09
CA ILE A 80 -22.48 -7.10 0.29
C ILE A 80 -23.35 -5.86 0.10
N ASN A 81 -22.86 -4.70 0.54
CA ASN A 81 -23.55 -3.44 0.35
C ASN A 81 -23.30 -2.91 -1.08
N PRO A 82 -24.34 -2.85 -1.94
CA PRO A 82 -24.17 -2.37 -3.32
C PRO A 82 -23.67 -0.92 -3.42
N LYS A 83 -23.87 -0.10 -2.39
CA LYS A 83 -23.38 1.29 -2.35
C LYS A 83 -21.85 1.40 -2.33
N ASN A 84 -21.17 0.33 -1.94
CA ASN A 84 -19.71 0.26 -1.93
C ASN A 84 -19.15 -0.19 -3.28
N ILE A 85 -20.03 -0.50 -4.26
CA ILE A 85 -19.64 -0.86 -5.61
C ILE A 85 -19.62 0.40 -6.46
N LYS A 86 -18.48 0.66 -7.12
CA LYS A 86 -18.32 1.68 -8.14
C LYS A 86 -18.07 1.01 -9.48
N ASN A 87 -18.86 1.38 -10.50
CA ASN A 87 -18.75 0.76 -11.82
C ASN A 87 -17.51 1.19 -12.61
N ALA A 88 -16.94 2.35 -12.27
CA ALA A 88 -15.68 2.85 -12.81
C ALA A 88 -14.92 3.57 -11.71
N ASP A 89 -13.74 3.07 -11.40
CA ASP A 89 -12.85 3.64 -10.39
C ASP A 89 -11.39 3.38 -10.80
N THR A 90 -10.47 4.15 -10.24
CA THR A 90 -9.03 3.93 -10.37
C THR A 90 -8.49 3.61 -8.99
N GLU A 91 -7.91 2.44 -8.82
CA GLU A 91 -7.31 2.00 -7.56
C GLU A 91 -5.82 1.70 -7.76
N TYR A 92 -5.05 1.88 -6.70
CA TYR A 92 -3.62 1.55 -6.70
C TYR A 92 -3.40 0.24 -5.96
N PHE A 93 -2.72 -0.68 -6.62
CA PHE A 93 -2.38 -2.00 -6.09
C PHE A 93 -0.88 -2.13 -5.92
N ALA A 94 -0.46 -2.70 -4.80
CA ALA A 94 0.94 -3.03 -4.58
C ALA A 94 1.32 -4.30 -5.37
N VAL A 95 2.43 -4.24 -6.08
CA VAL A 95 3.04 -5.39 -6.76
C VAL A 95 4.54 -5.32 -6.55
N ASN A 96 5.13 -6.30 -5.88
CA ASN A 96 6.55 -6.31 -5.53
C ASN A 96 7.02 -4.98 -4.89
N GLY A 97 6.20 -4.40 -4.00
CA GLY A 97 6.49 -3.14 -3.32
C GLY A 97 6.24 -1.86 -4.12
N GLN A 98 5.86 -1.96 -5.39
CA GLN A 98 5.52 -0.83 -6.25
C GLN A 98 4.00 -0.63 -6.32
N LEU A 99 3.54 0.62 -6.48
CA LEU A 99 2.13 0.96 -6.63
C LEU A 99 1.75 1.14 -8.10
N ILE A 100 0.83 0.30 -8.58
CA ILE A 100 0.34 0.27 -9.96
C ILE A 100 -1.12 0.69 -9.99
N ALA A 101 -1.46 1.70 -10.80
CA ALA A 101 -2.85 2.10 -11.01
C ALA A 101 -3.60 1.08 -11.88
N GLN A 102 -4.81 0.72 -11.46
CA GLN A 102 -5.72 -0.13 -12.21
C GLN A 102 -7.10 0.55 -12.29
N GLU A 103 -7.76 0.41 -13.43
CA GLU A 103 -9.08 0.98 -13.66
C GLU A 103 -10.11 -0.13 -13.87
N GLY A 104 -11.26 -0.01 -13.22
CA GLY A 104 -12.31 -1.01 -13.35
C GLY A 104 -13.47 -0.81 -12.38
N LYS A 105 -14.29 -1.85 -12.27
CA LYS A 105 -15.37 -1.92 -11.27
C LYS A 105 -14.76 -2.27 -9.91
N SER A 106 -14.95 -1.42 -8.90
CA SER A 106 -14.34 -1.59 -7.59
C SER A 106 -15.37 -1.85 -6.48
N TYR A 107 -14.91 -2.53 -5.44
CA TYR A 107 -15.59 -2.73 -4.16
C TYR A 107 -14.58 -2.57 -3.04
N LYS A 108 -14.90 -1.70 -2.06
CA LYS A 108 -14.04 -1.43 -0.90
C LYS A 108 -14.83 -1.49 0.38
N ILE A 109 -14.30 -2.21 1.39
CA ILE A 109 -15.01 -2.44 2.64
C ILE A 109 -14.03 -2.78 3.78
N ASN A 110 -14.45 -2.52 5.01
CA ASN A 110 -13.78 -3.05 6.19
C ASN A 110 -14.20 -4.49 6.45
N ILE A 111 -13.28 -5.25 7.02
CA ILE A 111 -13.51 -6.59 7.55
C ILE A 111 -13.46 -6.46 9.08
N ASP A 112 -14.56 -6.78 9.72
CA ASP A 112 -14.72 -6.61 11.17
C ASP A 112 -15.03 -7.96 11.82
N LYS A 113 -14.58 -8.16 13.05
CA LYS A 113 -14.96 -9.30 13.88
C LYS A 113 -15.93 -8.83 14.94
N PRO A 114 -17.23 -9.10 14.78
CA PRO A 114 -18.21 -8.78 15.80
C PRO A 114 -18.01 -9.66 17.03
N GLY A 115 -18.15 -9.09 18.21
CA GLY A 115 -18.05 -9.83 19.48
C GLY A 115 -17.64 -8.96 20.65
N SER A 116 -17.42 -9.60 21.81
CA SER A 116 -16.90 -8.96 23.01
C SER A 116 -15.38 -8.71 22.88
N GLU A 117 -14.81 -7.95 23.82
CA GLU A 117 -13.36 -7.68 23.92
C GLU A 117 -12.49 -8.96 23.96
N GLU A 118 -13.11 -10.12 24.31
CA GLU A 118 -12.42 -11.42 24.31
C GLU A 118 -12.21 -12.02 22.91
N THR A 119 -12.91 -11.51 21.89
CA THR A 119 -12.82 -12.02 20.51
C THR A 119 -12.11 -11.01 19.61
N LYS A 120 -10.79 -10.95 19.71
CA LYS A 120 -9.99 -10.04 18.88
C LYS A 120 -9.96 -10.44 17.42
N PHE A 121 -9.77 -9.46 16.54
CA PHE A 121 -9.49 -9.67 15.12
C PHE A 121 -8.15 -10.40 14.98
N SER A 122 -8.08 -11.41 14.10
CA SER A 122 -6.85 -12.12 13.77
C SER A 122 -6.48 -11.91 12.31
N SER A 123 -5.41 -11.19 12.08
CA SER A 123 -4.86 -10.95 10.74
C SER A 123 -4.47 -12.25 10.05
N ASP A 124 -3.90 -13.20 10.79
CA ASP A 124 -3.46 -14.49 10.24
C ASP A 124 -4.65 -15.35 9.79
N GLU A 125 -5.72 -15.40 10.59
CA GLU A 125 -6.94 -16.13 10.24
C GLU A 125 -7.57 -15.56 8.96
N VAL A 126 -7.70 -14.23 8.88
CA VAL A 126 -8.27 -13.54 7.72
C VAL A 126 -7.38 -13.70 6.49
N LEU A 127 -6.07 -13.53 6.63
CA LEU A 127 -5.12 -13.69 5.52
C LEU A 127 -5.14 -15.12 4.99
N LYS A 128 -5.13 -16.10 5.88
CA LYS A 128 -5.20 -17.52 5.50
C LYS A 128 -6.48 -17.81 4.70
N HIS A 129 -7.64 -17.34 5.17
CA HIS A 129 -8.91 -17.52 4.47
C HIS A 129 -8.84 -16.98 3.04
N TYR A 130 -8.41 -15.73 2.86
CA TYR A 130 -8.36 -15.14 1.52
C TYR A 130 -7.29 -15.80 0.63
N LYS A 131 -6.15 -16.20 1.18
CA LYS A 131 -5.15 -16.99 0.45
C LYS A 131 -5.76 -18.28 -0.08
N ASP A 132 -6.46 -19.03 0.77
CA ASP A 132 -7.06 -20.31 0.40
C ASP A 132 -8.17 -20.14 -0.65
N VAL A 133 -9.07 -19.18 -0.46
CA VAL A 133 -10.17 -18.92 -1.41
C VAL A 133 -9.63 -18.43 -2.75
N ILE A 134 -8.71 -17.48 -2.76
CA ILE A 134 -8.13 -16.94 -3.98
C ILE A 134 -7.33 -18.01 -4.74
N ALA A 135 -6.57 -18.84 -4.03
CA ALA A 135 -5.85 -19.98 -4.64
C ALA A 135 -6.82 -21.01 -5.24
N ALA A 136 -7.93 -21.31 -4.57
CA ALA A 136 -8.97 -22.20 -5.10
C ALA A 136 -9.61 -21.64 -6.38
N LEU A 137 -9.68 -20.32 -6.54
CA LEU A 137 -10.13 -19.64 -7.75
C LEU A 137 -9.01 -19.50 -8.82
N GLY A 138 -7.83 -20.04 -8.57
CA GLY A 138 -6.68 -19.99 -9.49
C GLY A 138 -5.90 -18.69 -9.44
N GLY A 139 -6.09 -17.89 -8.39
CA GLY A 139 -5.36 -16.64 -8.19
C GLY A 139 -4.00 -16.85 -7.54
N VAL A 140 -3.16 -15.84 -7.65
CA VAL A 140 -1.79 -15.82 -7.11
C VAL A 140 -1.52 -14.55 -6.32
N GLN A 141 -0.63 -14.64 -5.34
CA GLN A 141 -0.15 -13.48 -4.60
C GLN A 141 0.94 -12.76 -5.41
N VAL A 142 0.85 -11.43 -5.51
CA VAL A 142 1.77 -10.58 -6.28
C VAL A 142 2.45 -9.52 -5.43
N ASN A 143 2.02 -9.35 -4.19
CA ASN A 143 2.71 -8.52 -3.21
C ASN A 143 2.69 -9.15 -1.83
N ASP A 144 3.88 -9.28 -1.24
CA ASP A 144 4.13 -9.70 0.14
C ASP A 144 5.27 -8.89 0.77
N THR A 145 5.71 -7.85 0.09
CA THR A 145 6.78 -6.95 0.52
C THR A 145 6.21 -5.61 0.97
N ASP A 146 6.94 -4.94 1.84
CA ASP A 146 6.59 -3.61 2.29
C ASP A 146 6.65 -2.61 1.12
N ILE A 147 5.74 -1.65 1.13
CA ILE A 147 5.79 -0.53 0.20
C ILE A 147 6.69 0.55 0.82
N ALA A 148 7.74 0.95 0.09
CA ALA A 148 8.60 2.02 0.55
C ALA A 148 7.83 3.36 0.62
N GLN A 149 8.10 4.18 1.64
CA GLN A 149 7.51 5.52 1.76
C GLN A 149 7.72 6.35 0.49
N ALA A 150 8.89 6.23 -0.15
CA ALA A 150 9.19 6.94 -1.40
C ALA A 150 8.24 6.55 -2.55
N GLU A 151 7.77 5.31 -2.58
CA GLU A 151 6.80 4.86 -3.58
C GLU A 151 5.40 5.44 -3.32
N TYR A 152 4.98 5.47 -2.06
CA TYR A 152 3.76 6.17 -1.67
C TYR A 152 3.81 7.65 -2.03
N ASP A 153 4.94 8.32 -1.74
CA ASP A 153 5.13 9.74 -2.02
C ASP A 153 5.20 10.04 -3.53
N ARG A 154 5.69 9.09 -4.35
CA ARG A 154 5.71 9.19 -5.82
C ARG A 154 4.30 9.37 -6.39
N ILE A 155 3.31 8.65 -5.87
CA ILE A 155 1.91 8.80 -6.27
C ILE A 155 1.30 10.05 -5.63
N GLY A 156 1.63 10.31 -4.39
CA GLY A 156 1.19 11.45 -3.62
C GLY A 156 -0.03 11.18 -2.76
N LYS A 157 0.09 11.56 -1.50
CA LYS A 157 -0.93 11.38 -0.46
C LYS A 157 -2.34 11.82 -0.91
N LYS A 158 -2.45 12.96 -1.61
CA LYS A 158 -3.74 13.47 -2.07
C LYS A 158 -4.43 12.50 -3.02
N VAL A 159 -3.68 11.94 -3.98
CA VAL A 159 -4.23 10.98 -4.95
C VAL A 159 -4.70 9.71 -4.26
N LEU A 160 -3.89 9.17 -3.35
CA LEU A 160 -4.16 7.90 -2.68
C LEU A 160 -5.30 7.99 -1.66
N ILE A 161 -5.39 9.08 -0.90
CA ILE A 161 -6.44 9.29 0.10
C ILE A 161 -7.76 9.73 -0.54
N ASP A 162 -7.74 10.65 -1.49
CA ASP A 162 -8.95 11.15 -2.15
C ASP A 162 -9.61 10.07 -3.02
N LYS A 163 -8.86 9.04 -3.41
CA LYS A 163 -9.33 7.93 -4.25
C LYS A 163 -10.15 6.86 -3.51
N GLY A 164 -10.69 7.19 -2.41
CA GLY A 164 -11.61 6.30 -1.76
C GLY A 164 -11.20 5.88 -0.38
N TYR A 165 -10.74 6.86 0.34
CA TYR A 165 -10.46 6.69 1.75
C TYR A 165 -9.21 5.88 2.09
N GLY A 166 -8.35 5.57 1.10
CA GLY A 166 -7.13 4.80 1.32
C GLY A 166 -7.36 3.50 2.09
N TYR A 167 -8.49 2.83 1.88
CA TYR A 167 -8.88 1.66 2.67
C TYR A 167 -7.80 0.60 2.78
N THR A 168 -6.98 0.47 1.75
CA THR A 168 -5.87 -0.48 1.76
C THR A 168 -4.50 0.19 1.56
N LEU A 169 -4.42 1.52 1.48
CA LEU A 169 -3.20 2.29 1.26
C LEU A 169 -3.11 3.44 2.26
N ASP A 170 -3.01 3.11 3.53
CA ASP A 170 -2.72 4.08 4.58
C ASP A 170 -1.19 4.22 4.72
N PRO A 171 -0.63 5.45 4.76
CA PRO A 171 0.81 5.68 4.87
C PRO A 171 1.44 5.10 6.14
N ASN A 172 0.64 4.83 7.15
CA ASN A 172 1.10 4.21 8.40
C ASN A 172 1.07 2.68 8.37
N LEU A 173 0.59 2.08 7.28
CA LEU A 173 0.30 0.64 7.17
C LEU A 173 0.88 0.01 5.90
N LEU A 174 1.96 0.59 5.35
CA LEU A 174 2.56 0.15 4.08
C LEU A 174 3.22 -1.23 4.16
N ASP A 175 3.53 -1.70 5.37
CA ASP A 175 4.02 -3.04 5.70
C ASP A 175 2.90 -4.10 5.80
N ARG A 176 1.63 -3.67 5.80
CA ARG A 176 0.45 -4.52 6.01
C ARG A 176 -0.29 -4.89 4.73
N ILE A 177 0.26 -4.55 3.57
CA ILE A 177 -0.41 -4.69 2.27
C ILE A 177 -0.10 -6.04 1.65
N LYS A 178 -1.15 -6.82 1.34
CA LYS A 178 -1.07 -8.07 0.60
C LYS A 178 -1.94 -7.97 -0.64
N THR A 179 -1.37 -8.26 -1.81
CA THR A 179 -2.10 -8.16 -3.09
C THR A 179 -2.10 -9.47 -3.84
N PHE A 180 -3.24 -9.77 -4.44
CA PHE A 180 -3.49 -10.99 -5.21
C PHE A 180 -4.13 -10.64 -6.54
N ILE A 181 -3.97 -11.53 -7.53
CA ILE A 181 -4.62 -11.42 -8.83
C ILE A 181 -5.24 -12.76 -9.19
N ILE A 182 -6.49 -12.72 -9.65
CA ILE A 182 -7.16 -13.84 -10.32
C ILE A 182 -7.36 -13.42 -11.78
N ARG A 183 -6.82 -14.17 -12.71
CA ARG A 183 -6.95 -13.90 -14.14
C ARG A 183 -7.79 -15.01 -14.77
N THR A 184 -8.85 -14.63 -15.49
CA THR A 184 -9.63 -15.55 -16.31
C THR A 184 -9.51 -15.15 -17.78
N LYS A 185 -10.17 -15.88 -18.69
CA LYS A 185 -10.20 -15.53 -20.12
C LYS A 185 -10.86 -14.17 -20.37
N ASP A 186 -11.85 -13.81 -19.54
CA ASP A 186 -12.71 -12.65 -19.78
C ASP A 186 -12.38 -11.45 -18.88
N LYS A 187 -11.72 -11.68 -17.76
CA LYS A 187 -11.49 -10.64 -16.77
C LYS A 187 -10.23 -10.87 -15.94
N THR A 188 -9.74 -9.78 -15.35
CA THR A 188 -8.73 -9.77 -14.30
C THR A 188 -9.34 -9.18 -13.05
N VAL A 189 -9.18 -9.86 -11.92
CA VAL A 189 -9.63 -9.43 -10.61
C VAL A 189 -8.42 -9.18 -9.73
N TRP A 190 -8.29 -7.95 -9.25
CA TRP A 190 -7.28 -7.51 -8.29
C TRP A 190 -7.89 -7.52 -6.90
N VAL A 191 -7.17 -8.07 -5.95
CA VAL A 191 -7.58 -8.10 -4.54
C VAL A 191 -6.45 -7.57 -3.68
N GLN A 192 -6.71 -6.57 -2.87
CA GLN A 192 -5.73 -6.01 -1.94
C GLN A 192 -6.29 -5.99 -0.52
N LEU A 193 -5.50 -6.49 0.40
CA LEU A 193 -5.79 -6.53 1.83
C LEU A 193 -4.84 -5.62 2.59
N CYS A 194 -5.35 -4.95 3.62
CA CYS A 194 -4.58 -4.34 4.69
C CYS A 194 -5.15 -4.85 6.00
N LEU A 195 -4.34 -5.56 6.79
CA LEU A 195 -4.80 -6.25 8.00
C LEU A 195 -4.08 -5.70 9.23
N LEU A 196 -4.87 -5.20 10.19
CA LEU A 196 -4.38 -4.70 11.46
C LEU A 196 -4.75 -5.71 12.54
N ASP A 197 -3.75 -6.31 13.13
CA ASP A 197 -3.97 -7.31 14.18
C ASP A 197 -4.68 -6.70 15.39
N GLU A 198 -5.55 -7.52 16.00
CA GLU A 198 -6.43 -7.14 17.10
C GLU A 198 -7.49 -6.07 16.79
N GLU A 199 -7.48 -5.42 15.61
CA GLU A 199 -8.36 -4.32 15.26
C GLU A 199 -9.37 -4.69 14.16
N SER A 200 -8.91 -4.70 12.90
CA SER A 200 -9.77 -4.86 11.72
C SER A 200 -8.96 -5.20 10.47
N GLY A 201 -9.66 -5.54 9.40
CA GLY A 201 -9.10 -5.65 8.07
C GLY A 201 -9.76 -4.70 7.10
N ARG A 202 -9.10 -4.52 5.95
CA ARG A 202 -9.64 -3.77 4.82
C ARG A 202 -9.41 -4.57 3.56
N ILE A 203 -10.40 -4.59 2.66
CA ILE A 203 -10.29 -5.25 1.38
C ILE A 203 -10.72 -4.30 0.26
N THR A 204 -9.94 -4.30 -0.81
CA THR A 204 -10.29 -3.70 -2.10
C THR A 204 -10.31 -4.80 -3.14
N VAL A 205 -11.42 -4.91 -3.89
CA VAL A 205 -11.55 -5.79 -5.03
C VAL A 205 -11.83 -4.93 -6.27
N LEU A 206 -11.07 -5.15 -7.35
CA LEU A 206 -11.27 -4.45 -8.61
C LEU A 206 -11.32 -5.45 -9.76
N GLU A 207 -12.38 -5.37 -10.56
CA GLU A 207 -12.56 -6.14 -11.78
C GLU A 207 -12.31 -5.26 -13.00
N GLN A 208 -11.54 -5.77 -13.95
CA GLN A 208 -11.38 -5.19 -15.28
C GLN A 208 -11.49 -6.27 -16.36
N PRO A 209 -11.91 -5.94 -17.61
CA PRO A 209 -11.85 -6.88 -18.73
C PRO A 209 -10.44 -7.46 -18.90
N ALA A 210 -10.33 -8.69 -19.38
CA ALA A 210 -9.05 -9.26 -19.76
C ALA A 210 -8.40 -8.40 -20.86
N LYS A 211 -7.08 -8.18 -20.69
CA LYS A 211 -6.27 -7.46 -21.68
C LYS A 211 -5.64 -8.44 -22.65
#